data_4a1331055f3d1d53964523f3c8890010
#
_entry.id   4a1331055f3d1d53964523f3c8890010
#
_cell.length_a   1.000
_cell.length_b   1.000
_cell.length_c   1.000
_cell.angle_alpha   90.00
_cell.angle_beta   90.00
_cell.angle_gamma   90.00
#
_symmetry.space_group_name_H-M   'P 1'
#
loop_
_entity.id
_entity.type
_entity.pdbx_description
1 polymer ?
#
loop_
_entity_poly.entity_id
_entity_poly.type
_entity_poly.pdbx_seq_one_letter_code
_entity_poly.pdbx_strand_id
1 'polypeptide(L)'
;MKTLTIFAPNLSGGGAERAAVNLARCWSRRGITVHFVLLTREGAYLDQVPDNVKIFDFGGRKLLKSGQCLFNYLESERPDILISILNEPSIFVLLLRAFAKIVKPNSFTASVPIVVNVQNNVSTEAKFARNFKTWVMPLLARLFFPWAESVVPVSQGVGDDLVHLGIPASKIQVIHNPVVTPDLLQQAQRKVTHPWFAPDQPPVVVAVGRLDAQKDYVTLFEAFAIARKTRSMRLVILGEGDLRKELETRVEAMGLGDDVILPGFASNPFSYVAASNLFVLSSIFEGLPTVLIEAMAVGTPVVSTDCPSGPHEILSGGHYGPLVKMRSPEALAAAILARLDMPRDSEFLKQRASKYSLEASVNAYSKLCNLETIDSERLVQSV
;
A
#
# COMPACT_ATOMS: atom_id res chain seq x y z
N MET A 1 -8.36 19.80 -21.51
CA MET A 1 -8.54 18.71 -20.54
C MET A 1 -7.16 18.26 -20.13
N LYS A 2 -6.85 18.17 -18.82
CA LYS A 2 -5.51 17.78 -18.38
C LYS A 2 -5.28 16.27 -18.51
N THR A 3 -4.08 15.89 -18.91
CA THR A 3 -3.65 14.49 -19.03
C THR A 3 -2.68 14.16 -17.92
N LEU A 4 -3.02 13.18 -17.09
CA LEU A 4 -2.21 12.65 -16.02
C LEU A 4 -1.66 11.27 -16.40
N THR A 5 -0.36 11.08 -16.23
CA THR A 5 0.27 9.77 -16.46
C THR A 5 0.71 9.16 -15.14
N ILE A 6 0.38 7.89 -14.93
CA ILE A 6 0.92 7.06 -13.85
C ILE A 6 1.92 6.07 -14.46
N PHE A 7 3.19 6.17 -14.05
CA PHE A 7 4.23 5.24 -14.46
C PHE A 7 4.50 4.21 -13.37
N ALA A 8 4.33 2.94 -13.72
CA ALA A 8 4.50 1.80 -12.82
C ALA A 8 5.16 0.61 -13.52
N PRO A 9 5.82 -0.32 -12.81
CA PRO A 9 6.34 -1.55 -13.41
C PRO A 9 5.22 -2.44 -13.95
N ASN A 10 4.20 -2.70 -13.16
CA ASN A 10 3.03 -3.53 -13.46
C ASN A 10 1.91 -3.22 -12.44
N LEU A 11 0.83 -4.03 -12.44
CA LEU A 11 -0.28 -3.93 -11.49
C LEU A 11 -0.46 -5.24 -10.68
N SER A 12 0.64 -5.82 -10.17
CA SER A 12 0.72 -7.19 -9.64
C SER A 12 0.12 -7.42 -8.24
N GLY A 13 -0.53 -6.44 -7.61
CA GLY A 13 -1.34 -6.75 -6.42
C GLY A 13 -0.80 -6.20 -5.10
N GLY A 14 0.14 -5.25 -5.12
CA GLY A 14 0.57 -4.50 -3.93
C GLY A 14 -0.37 -3.36 -3.56
N GLY A 15 -0.17 -2.78 -2.37
CA GLY A 15 -0.92 -1.60 -1.91
C GLY A 15 -0.71 -0.36 -2.78
N ALA A 16 0.48 -0.19 -3.35
CA ALA A 16 0.83 0.90 -4.24
C ALA A 16 0.05 0.85 -5.56
N GLU A 17 -0.02 -0.32 -6.16
CA GLU A 17 -0.72 -0.57 -7.42
C GLU A 17 -2.22 -0.41 -7.24
N ARG A 18 -2.78 -0.93 -6.14
CA ARG A 18 -4.19 -0.72 -5.77
C ARG A 18 -4.49 0.77 -5.61
N ALA A 19 -3.64 1.51 -4.91
CA ALA A 19 -3.78 2.95 -4.73
C ALA A 19 -3.79 3.69 -6.07
N ALA A 20 -2.87 3.34 -6.98
CA ALA A 20 -2.81 3.93 -8.32
C ALA A 20 -4.08 3.68 -9.13
N VAL A 21 -4.63 2.45 -9.10
CA VAL A 21 -5.87 2.12 -9.81
C VAL A 21 -7.07 2.84 -9.20
N ASN A 22 -7.16 2.94 -7.86
CA ASN A 22 -8.22 3.69 -7.19
C ASN A 22 -8.20 5.18 -7.56
N LEU A 23 -7.02 5.81 -7.58
CA LEU A 23 -6.83 7.19 -8.02
C LEU A 23 -7.23 7.36 -9.49
N ALA A 24 -6.72 6.51 -10.38
CA ALA A 24 -7.03 6.56 -11.80
C ALA A 24 -8.53 6.46 -12.08
N ARG A 25 -9.21 5.53 -11.39
CA ARG A 25 -10.67 5.35 -11.48
C ARG A 25 -11.43 6.61 -11.06
N CYS A 26 -11.01 7.25 -9.96
CA CYS A 26 -11.67 8.46 -9.49
C CYS A 26 -11.41 9.64 -10.42
N TRP A 27 -10.18 9.85 -10.86
CA TRP A 27 -9.84 10.95 -11.77
C TRP A 27 -10.53 10.80 -13.13
N SER A 28 -10.58 9.60 -13.70
CA SER A 28 -11.26 9.36 -14.97
C SER A 28 -12.77 9.63 -14.89
N ARG A 29 -13.43 9.33 -13.76
CA ARG A 29 -14.83 9.70 -13.50
C ARG A 29 -15.03 11.21 -13.34
N ARG A 30 -13.99 11.93 -12.89
CA ARG A 30 -14.01 13.41 -12.79
C ARG A 30 -13.62 14.11 -14.10
N GLY A 31 -13.54 13.39 -15.22
CA GLY A 31 -13.25 13.93 -16.54
C GLY A 31 -11.78 14.25 -16.80
N ILE A 32 -10.86 13.76 -15.95
CA ILE A 32 -9.40 13.88 -16.18
C ILE A 32 -8.97 12.74 -17.10
N THR A 33 -8.20 13.04 -18.14
CA THR A 33 -7.58 12.01 -18.97
C THR A 33 -6.47 11.34 -18.18
N VAL A 34 -6.57 10.02 -17.98
CA VAL A 34 -5.56 9.25 -17.24
C VAL A 34 -4.92 8.21 -18.13
N HIS A 35 -3.59 8.16 -18.11
CA HIS A 35 -2.81 7.13 -18.77
C HIS A 35 -2.04 6.29 -17.75
N PHE A 36 -2.06 4.96 -17.89
CA PHE A 36 -1.05 4.10 -17.31
C PHE A 36 0.06 3.82 -18.31
N VAL A 37 1.31 3.98 -17.87
CA VAL A 37 2.49 3.51 -18.60
C VAL A 37 3.10 2.40 -17.78
N LEU A 38 3.06 1.18 -18.30
CA LEU A 38 3.51 -0.03 -17.62
C LEU A 38 4.71 -0.64 -18.35
N LEU A 39 5.69 -1.14 -17.61
CA LEU A 39 6.77 -1.94 -18.20
C LEU A 39 6.23 -3.27 -18.71
N THR A 40 5.25 -3.85 -18.00
CA THR A 40 4.56 -5.08 -18.36
C THR A 40 3.08 -4.95 -18.02
N ARG A 41 2.21 -5.26 -18.97
CA ARG A 41 0.76 -5.28 -18.76
C ARG A 41 0.35 -6.59 -18.06
N GLU A 42 0.68 -6.69 -16.77
CA GLU A 42 0.41 -7.83 -15.91
C GLU A 42 -0.12 -7.38 -14.56
N GLY A 43 -0.88 -8.25 -13.90
CA GLY A 43 -1.25 -8.08 -12.49
C GLY A 43 -2.72 -8.17 -12.19
N ALA A 44 -3.01 -8.48 -10.92
CA ALA A 44 -4.35 -8.73 -10.39
C ALA A 44 -5.31 -7.51 -10.44
N TYR A 45 -4.78 -6.31 -10.70
CA TYR A 45 -5.59 -5.09 -10.75
C TYR A 45 -5.85 -4.59 -12.18
N LEU A 46 -5.37 -5.28 -13.23
CA LEU A 46 -5.61 -4.87 -14.62
C LEU A 46 -7.10 -4.79 -14.97
N ASP A 47 -7.87 -5.80 -14.55
CA ASP A 47 -9.31 -5.87 -14.81
C ASP A 47 -10.12 -4.80 -14.04
N GLN A 48 -9.44 -4.10 -13.11
CA GLN A 48 -10.05 -3.01 -12.34
C GLN A 48 -9.75 -1.63 -12.93
N VAL A 49 -8.88 -1.54 -13.93
CA VAL A 49 -8.61 -0.29 -14.66
C VAL A 49 -9.82 0.04 -15.54
N PRO A 50 -10.40 1.24 -15.45
CA PRO A 50 -11.55 1.61 -16.28
C PRO A 50 -11.21 1.64 -17.78
N ASP A 51 -12.15 1.31 -18.64
CA ASP A 51 -11.98 1.27 -20.10
C ASP A 51 -11.57 2.62 -20.71
N ASN A 52 -11.95 3.73 -20.07
CA ASN A 52 -11.57 5.07 -20.49
C ASN A 52 -10.15 5.51 -20.03
N VAL A 53 -9.42 4.66 -19.30
CA VAL A 53 -8.03 4.87 -18.94
C VAL A 53 -7.13 4.12 -19.93
N LYS A 54 -6.31 4.85 -20.67
CA LYS A 54 -5.40 4.25 -21.63
C LYS A 54 -4.23 3.56 -20.94
N ILE A 55 -3.88 2.34 -21.37
CA ILE A 55 -2.70 1.61 -20.91
C ILE A 55 -1.68 1.52 -22.04
N PHE A 56 -0.49 2.05 -21.80
CA PHE A 56 0.67 1.93 -22.68
C PHE A 56 1.59 0.85 -22.09
N ASP A 57 1.74 -0.26 -22.82
CA ASP A 57 2.55 -1.40 -22.43
C ASP A 57 3.90 -1.38 -23.14
N PHE A 58 4.98 -1.49 -22.39
CA PHE A 58 6.33 -1.55 -22.94
C PHE A 58 6.83 -2.98 -23.24
N GLY A 59 5.94 -3.97 -23.13
CA GLY A 59 6.16 -5.35 -23.59
C GLY A 59 7.18 -6.13 -22.76
N GLY A 60 7.18 -5.97 -21.43
CA GLY A 60 8.05 -6.74 -20.51
C GLY A 60 9.52 -6.31 -20.53
N ARG A 61 9.82 -5.12 -21.04
CA ARG A 61 11.19 -4.62 -21.08
C ARG A 61 11.71 -4.29 -19.69
N LYS A 62 12.98 -4.62 -19.45
CA LYS A 62 13.68 -4.15 -18.25
C LYS A 62 13.69 -2.63 -18.20
N LEU A 63 13.56 -2.04 -17.03
CA LEU A 63 13.42 -0.58 -16.80
C LEU A 63 14.42 0.25 -17.63
N LEU A 64 15.72 -0.07 -17.58
CA LEU A 64 16.75 0.66 -18.33
C LEU A 64 16.61 0.56 -19.86
N LYS A 65 16.00 -0.51 -20.37
CA LYS A 65 15.76 -0.71 -21.80
C LYS A 65 14.48 -0.03 -22.30
N SER A 66 13.66 0.49 -21.40
CA SER A 66 12.41 1.16 -21.73
C SER A 66 12.56 2.67 -21.97
N GLY A 67 13.77 3.22 -21.85
CA GLY A 67 14.03 4.66 -21.98
C GLY A 67 13.54 5.27 -23.28
N GLN A 68 13.80 4.61 -24.43
CA GLN A 68 13.32 5.10 -25.72
C GLN A 68 11.77 5.02 -25.83
N CYS A 69 11.15 3.98 -25.27
CA CYS A 69 9.69 3.87 -25.27
C CYS A 69 9.05 4.97 -24.43
N LEU A 70 9.60 5.23 -23.23
CA LEU A 70 9.11 6.31 -22.37
C LEU A 70 9.35 7.69 -23.00
N PHE A 71 10.50 7.92 -23.61
CA PHE A 71 10.78 9.15 -24.35
C PHE A 71 9.76 9.37 -25.46
N ASN A 72 9.55 8.38 -26.33
CA ASN A 72 8.60 8.48 -27.44
C ASN A 72 7.16 8.73 -26.92
N TYR A 73 6.75 8.03 -25.87
CA TYR A 73 5.46 8.24 -25.22
C TYR A 73 5.30 9.70 -24.73
N LEU A 74 6.31 10.25 -24.05
CA LEU A 74 6.26 11.62 -23.53
C LEU A 74 6.20 12.65 -24.64
N GLU A 75 6.93 12.45 -25.76
CA GLU A 75 6.90 13.36 -26.91
C GLU A 75 5.56 13.32 -27.66
N SER A 76 4.91 12.15 -27.74
CA SER A 76 3.64 11.97 -28.46
C SER A 76 2.43 12.42 -27.63
N GLU A 77 2.32 11.95 -26.40
CA GLU A 77 1.13 12.16 -25.56
C GLU A 77 1.17 13.45 -24.73
N ARG A 78 2.36 14.00 -24.47
CA ARG A 78 2.61 15.27 -23.76
C ARG A 78 1.76 15.45 -22.50
N PRO A 79 1.86 14.54 -21.51
CA PRO A 79 1.05 14.63 -20.31
C PRO A 79 1.40 15.87 -19.49
N ASP A 80 0.39 16.52 -18.90
CA ASP A 80 0.59 17.68 -18.02
C ASP A 80 1.42 17.33 -16.79
N ILE A 81 1.34 16.07 -16.32
CA ILE A 81 2.09 15.58 -15.17
C ILE A 81 2.32 14.07 -15.25
N LEU A 82 3.48 13.63 -14.78
CA LEU A 82 3.83 12.23 -14.63
C LEU A 82 4.02 11.90 -13.14
N ILE A 83 3.19 11.01 -12.61
CA ILE A 83 3.35 10.43 -11.27
C ILE A 83 4.07 9.10 -11.42
N SER A 84 5.28 9.00 -10.90
CA SER A 84 6.03 7.74 -10.87
C SER A 84 5.86 7.07 -9.52
N ILE A 85 5.40 5.84 -9.50
CA ILE A 85 5.27 5.05 -8.29
C ILE A 85 6.45 4.11 -8.12
N LEU A 86 6.87 3.91 -6.84
CA LEU A 86 8.05 3.17 -6.41
C LEU A 86 9.40 3.89 -6.71
N ASN A 87 10.42 3.50 -5.96
CA ASN A 87 11.70 4.23 -5.94
C ASN A 87 12.51 4.07 -7.23
N GLU A 88 12.70 2.83 -7.74
CA GLU A 88 13.51 2.56 -8.93
C GLU A 88 12.93 3.23 -10.20
N PRO A 89 11.61 3.08 -10.51
CA PRO A 89 10.98 3.77 -11.64
C PRO A 89 11.11 5.28 -11.54
N SER A 90 10.99 5.85 -10.34
CA SER A 90 11.10 7.30 -10.13
C SER A 90 12.48 7.83 -10.43
N ILE A 91 13.53 7.15 -9.97
CA ILE A 91 14.92 7.53 -10.32
C ILE A 91 15.15 7.44 -11.83
N PHE A 92 14.65 6.39 -12.47
CA PHE A 92 14.77 6.21 -13.90
C PHE A 92 14.12 7.34 -14.71
N VAL A 93 12.91 7.75 -14.35
CA VAL A 93 12.21 8.85 -15.04
C VAL A 93 12.94 10.18 -14.84
N LEU A 94 13.44 10.46 -13.63
CA LEU A 94 14.22 11.66 -13.32
C LEU A 94 15.53 11.71 -14.13
N LEU A 95 16.24 10.58 -14.25
CA LEU A 95 17.44 10.46 -15.07
C LEU A 95 17.15 10.64 -16.57
N LEU A 96 16.05 10.06 -17.07
CA LEU A 96 15.63 10.24 -18.46
C LEU A 96 15.36 11.71 -18.76
N ARG A 97 14.65 12.42 -17.88
CA ARG A 97 14.41 13.86 -18.02
C ARG A 97 15.71 14.66 -17.98
N ALA A 98 16.63 14.36 -17.08
CA ALA A 98 17.92 15.04 -16.99
C ALA A 98 18.77 14.80 -18.26
N PHE A 99 18.79 13.57 -18.77
CA PHE A 99 19.45 13.25 -20.03
C PHE A 99 18.82 14.01 -21.20
N ALA A 100 17.49 14.07 -21.27
CA ALA A 100 16.78 14.83 -22.31
C ALA A 100 17.12 16.33 -22.25
N LYS A 101 17.27 16.93 -21.06
CA LYS A 101 17.70 18.33 -20.90
C LYS A 101 19.08 18.62 -21.53
N ILE A 102 19.98 17.65 -21.53
CA ILE A 102 21.33 17.78 -22.08
C ILE A 102 21.32 17.54 -23.61
N VAL A 103 20.69 16.44 -24.05
CA VAL A 103 20.80 15.96 -25.43
C VAL A 103 19.74 16.58 -26.36
N LYS A 104 18.55 16.84 -25.84
CA LYS A 104 17.39 17.39 -26.57
C LYS A 104 16.65 18.41 -25.70
N PRO A 105 17.26 19.58 -25.38
CA PRO A 105 16.72 20.56 -24.42
C PRO A 105 15.34 21.11 -24.81
N ASN A 106 14.99 21.10 -26.06
CA ASN A 106 13.71 21.57 -26.59
C ASN A 106 12.65 20.43 -26.66
N SER A 107 12.97 19.22 -26.23
CA SER A 107 12.00 18.12 -26.16
C SER A 107 10.99 18.33 -25.02
N PHE A 108 9.79 17.80 -25.18
CA PHE A 108 8.80 17.80 -24.09
C PHE A 108 9.30 17.03 -22.87
N THR A 109 9.96 15.90 -23.08
CA THR A 109 10.58 15.07 -22.03
C THR A 109 11.51 15.87 -21.11
N ALA A 110 12.23 16.87 -21.64
CA ALA A 110 13.12 17.74 -20.86
C ALA A 110 12.39 18.62 -19.83
N SER A 111 11.10 18.88 -20.02
CA SER A 111 10.30 19.82 -19.21
C SER A 111 9.14 19.18 -18.47
N VAL A 112 8.82 17.90 -18.73
CA VAL A 112 7.65 17.23 -18.10
C VAL A 112 7.72 17.30 -16.57
N PRO A 113 6.64 17.76 -15.89
CA PRO A 113 6.57 17.74 -14.43
C PRO A 113 6.51 16.31 -13.91
N ILE A 114 7.36 15.97 -12.92
CA ILE A 114 7.43 14.64 -12.33
C ILE A 114 7.13 14.71 -10.84
N VAL A 115 6.15 13.92 -10.40
CA VAL A 115 5.86 13.64 -9.00
C VAL A 115 6.36 12.25 -8.66
N VAL A 116 7.19 12.15 -7.63
CA VAL A 116 7.71 10.88 -7.12
C VAL A 116 6.84 10.42 -5.96
N ASN A 117 6.20 9.26 -6.09
CA ASN A 117 5.43 8.67 -5.00
C ASN A 117 6.24 7.58 -4.29
N VAL A 118 6.49 7.77 -2.98
CA VAL A 118 7.33 6.91 -2.14
C VAL A 118 6.46 6.08 -1.21
N GLN A 119 6.50 4.75 -1.40
CA GLN A 119 5.57 3.81 -0.76
C GLN A 119 6.12 3.12 0.49
N ASN A 120 7.44 3.18 0.73
CA ASN A 120 8.10 2.55 1.87
C ASN A 120 9.12 3.49 2.52
N ASN A 121 9.47 3.19 3.78
CA ASN A 121 10.59 3.84 4.45
C ASN A 121 11.91 3.39 3.80
N VAL A 122 12.54 4.28 3.05
CA VAL A 122 13.68 3.99 2.18
C VAL A 122 14.90 3.53 2.97
N SER A 123 15.19 4.20 4.10
CA SER A 123 16.32 3.85 4.98
C SER A 123 16.12 2.50 5.65
N THR A 124 14.91 2.22 6.11
CA THR A 124 14.62 0.97 6.79
C THR A 124 14.60 -0.21 5.80
N GLU A 125 14.01 -0.03 4.62
CA GLU A 125 14.05 -1.05 3.57
C GLU A 125 15.48 -1.42 3.18
N ALA A 126 16.38 -0.41 3.10
CA ALA A 126 17.80 -0.63 2.82
C ALA A 126 18.53 -1.40 3.95
N LYS A 127 18.15 -1.21 5.22
CA LYS A 127 18.74 -1.98 6.36
C LYS A 127 18.40 -3.48 6.28
N PHE A 128 17.25 -3.84 5.70
CA PHE A 128 16.82 -5.23 5.51
C PHE A 128 17.05 -5.73 4.09
N ALA A 129 17.80 -4.97 3.26
CA ALA A 129 18.04 -5.30 1.88
C ALA A 129 18.81 -6.62 1.71
N ARG A 130 18.30 -7.49 0.82
CA ARG A 130 18.97 -8.70 0.38
C ARG A 130 19.77 -8.54 -0.93
N ASN A 131 19.66 -7.37 -1.55
CA ASN A 131 20.33 -7.06 -2.81
C ASN A 131 20.93 -5.66 -2.81
N PHE A 132 21.94 -5.47 -3.65
CA PHE A 132 22.70 -4.22 -3.75
C PHE A 132 21.82 -3.02 -4.17
N LYS A 133 20.85 -3.22 -5.04
CA LYS A 133 19.98 -2.14 -5.52
C LYS A 133 19.18 -1.50 -4.39
N THR A 134 18.55 -2.31 -3.54
CA THR A 134 17.80 -1.82 -2.38
C THR A 134 18.75 -1.17 -1.37
N TRP A 135 19.95 -1.71 -1.20
CA TRP A 135 20.95 -1.17 -0.27
C TRP A 135 21.43 0.24 -0.66
N VAL A 136 21.62 0.54 -1.96
CA VAL A 136 22.07 1.86 -2.42
C VAL A 136 20.92 2.87 -2.54
N MET A 137 19.67 2.46 -2.41
CA MET A 137 18.49 3.28 -2.67
C MET A 137 18.45 4.59 -1.86
N PRO A 138 18.85 4.64 -0.56
CA PRO A 138 18.89 5.89 0.19
C PRO A 138 19.82 6.94 -0.44
N LEU A 139 20.99 6.52 -0.93
CA LEU A 139 21.90 7.41 -1.62
C LEU A 139 21.32 7.92 -2.93
N LEU A 140 20.72 7.03 -3.72
CA LEU A 140 20.09 7.40 -4.99
C LEU A 140 18.88 8.32 -4.76
N ALA A 141 18.06 8.06 -3.77
CA ALA A 141 16.95 8.93 -3.41
C ALA A 141 17.44 10.33 -3.02
N ARG A 142 18.47 10.43 -2.16
CA ARG A 142 19.08 11.70 -1.78
C ARG A 142 19.59 12.51 -2.98
N LEU A 143 20.18 11.84 -3.98
CA LEU A 143 20.75 12.51 -5.14
C LEU A 143 19.70 12.93 -6.17
N PHE A 144 18.68 12.11 -6.41
CA PHE A 144 17.79 12.29 -7.55
C PHE A 144 16.39 12.80 -7.18
N PHE A 145 15.82 12.46 -6.02
CA PHE A 145 14.48 12.93 -5.66
C PHE A 145 14.35 14.46 -5.57
N PRO A 146 15.38 15.24 -5.16
CA PRO A 146 15.29 16.70 -5.24
C PRO A 146 15.06 17.26 -6.64
N TRP A 147 15.30 16.47 -7.70
CA TRP A 147 15.03 16.88 -9.07
C TRP A 147 13.54 16.81 -9.44
N ALA A 148 12.71 16.13 -8.67
CA ALA A 148 11.26 16.09 -8.87
C ALA A 148 10.61 17.46 -8.59
N GLU A 149 9.45 17.72 -9.14
CA GLU A 149 8.59 18.84 -8.74
C GLU A 149 8.11 18.65 -7.30
N SER A 150 7.67 17.43 -6.97
CA SER A 150 7.28 17.05 -5.62
C SER A 150 7.61 15.58 -5.34
N VAL A 151 7.89 15.30 -4.07
CA VAL A 151 8.05 13.95 -3.54
C VAL A 151 6.91 13.69 -2.58
N VAL A 152 6.14 12.65 -2.84
CA VAL A 152 4.92 12.31 -2.12
C VAL A 152 5.11 11.00 -1.34
N PRO A 153 5.52 11.07 -0.08
CA PRO A 153 5.51 9.91 0.81
C PRO A 153 4.08 9.58 1.25
N VAL A 154 3.82 8.28 1.47
CA VAL A 154 2.49 7.77 1.82
C VAL A 154 2.13 7.92 3.30
N SER A 155 3.09 8.29 4.15
CA SER A 155 2.89 8.52 5.58
C SER A 155 3.87 9.57 6.10
N GLN A 156 3.57 10.14 7.26
CA GLN A 156 4.48 11.08 7.93
C GLN A 156 5.83 10.44 8.21
N GLY A 157 5.85 9.19 8.69
CA GLY A 157 7.11 8.49 8.99
C GLY A 157 7.98 8.23 7.76
N VAL A 158 7.39 8.02 6.57
CA VAL A 158 8.14 7.97 5.31
C VAL A 158 8.65 9.37 4.94
N GLY A 159 7.84 10.42 5.15
CA GLY A 159 8.25 11.80 4.94
C GLY A 159 9.44 12.20 5.81
N ASP A 160 9.41 11.86 7.08
CA ASP A 160 10.48 12.13 8.03
C ASP A 160 11.78 11.41 7.63
N ASP A 161 11.69 10.16 7.17
CA ASP A 161 12.82 9.42 6.63
C ASP A 161 13.46 10.14 5.43
N LEU A 162 12.65 10.63 4.50
CA LEU A 162 13.14 11.39 3.34
C LEU A 162 13.83 12.70 3.74
N VAL A 163 13.31 13.42 4.75
CA VAL A 163 13.96 14.60 5.32
C VAL A 163 15.31 14.24 5.93
N HIS A 164 15.38 13.15 6.71
CA HIS A 164 16.64 12.64 7.28
C HIS A 164 17.66 12.23 6.21
N LEU A 165 17.20 11.74 5.06
CA LEU A 165 18.05 11.47 3.90
C LEU A 165 18.57 12.73 3.22
N GLY A 166 18.06 13.92 3.57
CA GLY A 166 18.48 15.21 3.02
C GLY A 166 17.67 15.67 1.80
N ILE A 167 16.49 15.11 1.56
CA ILE A 167 15.55 15.67 0.57
C ILE A 167 14.94 16.94 1.17
N PRO A 168 14.92 18.08 0.44
CA PRO A 168 14.37 19.34 0.96
C PRO A 168 12.90 19.20 1.39
N ALA A 169 12.58 19.63 2.61
CA ALA A 169 11.21 19.57 3.15
C ALA A 169 10.18 20.29 2.26
N SER A 170 10.61 21.36 1.56
CA SER A 170 9.77 22.10 0.60
C SER A 170 9.34 21.28 -0.61
N LYS A 171 10.01 20.17 -0.89
CA LYS A 171 9.67 19.21 -1.97
C LYS A 171 8.76 18.09 -1.49
N ILE A 172 8.62 17.90 -0.18
CA ILE A 172 7.91 16.77 0.41
C ILE A 172 6.48 17.17 0.77
N GLN A 173 5.51 16.43 0.25
CA GLN A 173 4.12 16.56 0.64
C GLN A 173 3.55 15.19 0.95
N VAL A 174 3.19 14.95 2.21
CA VAL A 174 2.58 13.68 2.63
C VAL A 174 1.17 13.58 2.06
N ILE A 175 0.92 12.51 1.29
CA ILE A 175 -0.43 12.18 0.82
C ILE A 175 -0.63 10.68 1.03
N HIS A 176 -1.58 10.34 1.89
CA HIS A 176 -1.90 8.95 2.19
C HIS A 176 -2.50 8.23 0.98
N ASN A 177 -2.26 6.93 0.90
CA ASN A 177 -2.91 6.08 -0.10
C ASN A 177 -4.44 6.08 0.07
N PRO A 178 -5.22 6.03 -1.02
CA PRO A 178 -6.68 5.94 -1.02
C PRO A 178 -7.12 4.52 -0.64
N VAL A 179 -7.27 4.27 0.66
CA VAL A 179 -7.55 2.93 1.19
C VAL A 179 -9.05 2.67 1.32
N VAL A 180 -9.76 3.59 1.99
CA VAL A 180 -11.19 3.40 2.24
C VAL A 180 -11.97 3.83 1.00
N THR A 181 -12.51 2.84 0.30
CA THR A 181 -13.31 3.00 -0.92
C THR A 181 -14.71 2.42 -0.74
N PRO A 182 -15.71 2.90 -1.48
CA PRO A 182 -17.06 2.28 -1.47
C PRO A 182 -17.02 0.80 -1.82
N ASP A 183 -16.15 0.39 -2.76
CA ASP A 183 -15.97 -0.98 -3.18
C ASP A 183 -15.45 -1.88 -2.04
N LEU A 184 -14.48 -1.40 -1.26
CA LEU A 184 -13.99 -2.10 -0.06
C LEU A 184 -15.15 -2.37 0.91
N LEU A 185 -15.94 -1.34 1.21
CA LEU A 185 -17.06 -1.47 2.16
C LEU A 185 -18.15 -2.41 1.64
N GLN A 186 -18.43 -2.41 0.35
CA GLN A 186 -19.36 -3.34 -0.29
C GLN A 186 -18.84 -4.79 -0.26
N GLN A 187 -17.57 -5.01 -0.59
CA GLN A 187 -16.95 -6.33 -0.59
C GLN A 187 -16.87 -6.93 0.83
N ALA A 188 -16.68 -6.11 1.84
CA ALA A 188 -16.64 -6.52 3.24
C ALA A 188 -17.97 -7.13 3.74
N GLN A 189 -19.10 -6.80 3.10
CA GLN A 189 -20.43 -7.32 3.46
C GLN A 189 -20.67 -8.75 2.94
N ARG A 190 -19.80 -9.26 2.08
CA ARG A 190 -19.96 -10.62 1.54
C ARG A 190 -19.69 -11.65 2.64
N LYS A 191 -20.52 -12.68 2.68
CA LYS A 191 -20.41 -13.76 3.67
C LYS A 191 -19.18 -14.63 3.40
N VAL A 192 -18.42 -14.94 4.45
CA VAL A 192 -17.35 -15.94 4.41
C VAL A 192 -17.97 -17.33 4.66
N THR A 193 -17.63 -18.29 3.79
CA THR A 193 -18.20 -19.67 3.86
C THR A 193 -17.33 -20.65 4.65
N HIS A 194 -16.13 -20.24 5.10
CA HIS A 194 -15.21 -21.11 5.84
C HIS A 194 -15.79 -21.46 7.22
N PRO A 195 -15.75 -22.77 7.65
CA PRO A 195 -16.38 -23.23 8.90
C PRO A 195 -15.96 -22.48 10.16
N TRP A 196 -14.73 -21.97 10.23
CA TRP A 196 -14.23 -21.22 11.39
C TRP A 196 -14.97 -19.90 11.65
N PHE A 197 -15.70 -19.39 10.67
CA PHE A 197 -16.50 -18.17 10.79
C PHE A 197 -17.98 -18.46 11.06
N ALA A 198 -18.34 -19.72 11.32
CA ALA A 198 -19.69 -20.09 11.76
C ALA A 198 -19.97 -19.58 13.19
N PRO A 199 -21.24 -19.43 13.58
CA PRO A 199 -21.61 -19.13 14.97
C PRO A 199 -21.00 -20.15 15.96
N ASP A 200 -20.72 -19.68 17.18
CA ASP A 200 -20.21 -20.48 18.31
C ASP A 200 -18.80 -21.10 18.08
N GLN A 201 -18.09 -20.68 17.05
CA GLN A 201 -16.69 -21.07 16.85
C GLN A 201 -15.74 -20.23 17.71
N PRO A 202 -14.54 -20.77 18.03
CA PRO A 202 -13.48 -19.98 18.66
C PRO A 202 -13.18 -18.70 17.87
N PRO A 203 -12.81 -17.60 18.55
CA PRO A 203 -12.52 -16.34 17.87
C PRO A 203 -11.43 -16.49 16.82
N VAL A 204 -11.63 -15.84 15.67
CA VAL A 204 -10.69 -15.82 14.57
C VAL A 204 -9.84 -14.56 14.62
N VAL A 205 -8.53 -14.76 14.67
CA VAL A 205 -7.51 -13.74 14.44
C VAL A 205 -7.12 -13.79 12.97
N VAL A 206 -7.05 -12.64 12.31
CA VAL A 206 -6.66 -12.57 10.88
C VAL A 206 -5.43 -11.70 10.69
N ALA A 207 -4.56 -12.10 9.77
CA ALA A 207 -3.49 -11.28 9.22
C ALA A 207 -3.56 -11.32 7.69
N VAL A 208 -3.20 -10.23 7.03
CA VAL A 208 -3.24 -10.10 5.57
C VAL A 208 -1.95 -9.47 5.07
N GLY A 209 -1.29 -10.10 4.10
CA GLY A 209 -0.09 -9.56 3.49
C GLY A 209 0.74 -10.60 2.76
N ARG A 210 1.78 -10.13 2.06
CA ARG A 210 2.73 -11.03 1.40
C ARG A 210 3.42 -11.92 2.41
N LEU A 211 3.65 -13.17 2.05
CA LEU A 211 4.40 -14.12 2.87
C LEU A 211 5.90 -13.87 2.68
N ASP A 212 6.40 -12.79 3.27
CA ASP A 212 7.80 -12.36 3.21
C ASP A 212 8.35 -11.98 4.61
N ALA A 213 9.65 -11.73 4.68
CA ALA A 213 10.33 -11.42 5.94
C ALA A 213 9.87 -10.08 6.57
N GLN A 214 9.34 -9.16 5.78
CA GLN A 214 8.83 -7.87 6.26
C GLN A 214 7.65 -8.04 7.23
N LYS A 215 6.78 -9.02 6.96
CA LYS A 215 5.54 -9.26 7.73
C LYS A 215 5.76 -10.02 9.03
N ASP A 216 6.91 -10.66 9.21
CA ASP A 216 7.33 -11.35 10.44
C ASP A 216 6.25 -12.27 11.03
N TYR A 217 5.69 -13.14 10.17
CA TYR A 217 4.69 -14.12 10.59
C TYR A 217 5.24 -15.13 11.61
N VAL A 218 6.56 -15.26 11.69
CA VAL A 218 7.21 -16.11 12.70
C VAL A 218 6.91 -15.59 14.12
N THR A 219 7.08 -14.29 14.36
CA THR A 219 6.70 -13.65 15.62
C THR A 219 5.20 -13.80 15.89
N LEU A 220 4.35 -13.72 14.86
CA LEU A 220 2.91 -13.94 15.01
C LEU A 220 2.58 -15.38 15.42
N PHE A 221 3.21 -16.39 14.83
CA PHE A 221 3.00 -17.79 15.23
C PHE A 221 3.43 -18.05 16.68
N GLU A 222 4.57 -17.53 17.09
CA GLU A 222 5.06 -17.64 18.47
C GLU A 222 4.09 -16.95 19.45
N ALA A 223 3.62 -15.75 19.12
CA ALA A 223 2.61 -15.04 19.92
C ALA A 223 1.27 -15.81 19.98
N PHE A 224 0.83 -16.34 18.84
CA PHE A 224 -0.39 -17.15 18.77
C PHE A 224 -0.27 -18.43 19.61
N ALA A 225 0.87 -19.13 19.55
CA ALA A 225 1.11 -20.32 20.36
C ALA A 225 1.07 -20.03 21.87
N ILE A 226 1.57 -18.85 22.30
CA ILE A 226 1.48 -18.39 23.70
C ILE A 226 0.03 -18.10 24.06
N ALA A 227 -0.69 -17.29 23.27
CA ALA A 227 -2.05 -16.87 23.53
C ALA A 227 -3.05 -18.05 23.54
N ARG A 228 -2.86 -19.03 22.63
CA ARG A 228 -3.68 -20.23 22.49
C ARG A 228 -3.69 -21.11 23.77
N LYS A 229 -2.61 -21.09 24.57
CA LYS A 229 -2.57 -21.82 25.85
C LYS A 229 -3.58 -21.30 26.86
N THR A 230 -3.93 -20.00 26.75
CA THR A 230 -4.89 -19.33 27.66
C THR A 230 -6.30 -19.35 27.11
N ARG A 231 -6.48 -19.27 25.79
CA ARG A 231 -7.79 -19.15 25.15
C ARG A 231 -7.80 -19.89 23.81
N SER A 232 -8.82 -20.74 23.59
CA SER A 232 -9.03 -21.35 22.27
C SER A 232 -9.30 -20.25 21.23
N MET A 233 -8.57 -20.26 20.11
CA MET A 233 -8.69 -19.29 19.02
C MET A 233 -8.17 -19.88 17.72
N ARG A 234 -8.45 -19.23 16.60
CA ARG A 234 -8.02 -19.60 15.25
C ARG A 234 -7.21 -18.48 14.63
N LEU A 235 -6.25 -18.81 13.77
CA LEU A 235 -5.45 -17.84 13.02
C LEU A 235 -5.57 -18.09 11.52
N VAL A 236 -5.96 -17.06 10.77
CA VAL A 236 -6.03 -17.08 9.30
C VAL A 236 -5.06 -16.07 8.74
N ILE A 237 -4.14 -16.51 7.87
CA ILE A 237 -3.20 -15.63 7.17
C ILE A 237 -3.51 -15.64 5.68
N LEU A 238 -3.98 -14.49 5.17
CA LEU A 238 -4.33 -14.32 3.76
C LEU A 238 -3.16 -13.70 3.00
N GLY A 239 -2.69 -14.38 1.98
CA GLY A 239 -1.64 -13.90 1.10
C GLY A 239 -0.78 -15.00 0.52
N GLU A 240 0.12 -14.60 -0.38
CA GLU A 240 1.12 -15.43 -1.02
C GLU A 240 2.51 -14.81 -0.88
N GLY A 241 3.57 -15.60 -1.10
CA GLY A 241 4.93 -15.11 -1.10
C GLY A 241 5.97 -16.20 -0.94
N ASP A 242 7.22 -15.79 -1.05
CA ASP A 242 8.39 -16.71 -1.13
C ASP A 242 8.57 -17.58 0.11
N LEU A 243 8.07 -17.13 1.27
CA LEU A 243 8.20 -17.84 2.54
C LEU A 243 7.06 -18.84 2.81
N ARG A 244 6.09 -19.03 1.90
CA ARG A 244 4.93 -19.91 2.12
C ARG A 244 5.34 -21.26 2.71
N LYS A 245 6.18 -22.00 1.99
CA LYS A 245 6.59 -23.35 2.37
C LYS A 245 7.29 -23.41 3.73
N GLU A 246 8.14 -22.41 4.00
CA GLU A 246 8.83 -22.29 5.30
C GLU A 246 7.82 -22.05 6.43
N LEU A 247 6.85 -21.16 6.21
CA LEU A 247 5.83 -20.83 7.21
C LEU A 247 4.89 -22.02 7.49
N GLU A 248 4.46 -22.76 6.47
CA GLU A 248 3.66 -23.98 6.62
C GLU A 248 4.43 -25.03 7.44
N THR A 249 5.70 -25.31 7.09
CA THR A 249 6.55 -26.22 7.87
C THR A 249 6.68 -25.78 9.33
N ARG A 250 6.77 -24.46 9.59
CA ARG A 250 6.87 -23.93 10.95
C ARG A 250 5.57 -24.10 11.74
N VAL A 251 4.42 -23.89 11.11
CA VAL A 251 3.11 -24.16 11.72
C VAL A 251 2.99 -25.61 12.17
N GLU A 252 3.39 -26.57 11.32
CA GLU A 252 3.41 -27.98 11.63
C GLU A 252 4.37 -28.32 12.78
N ALA A 253 5.62 -27.81 12.71
CA ALA A 253 6.63 -28.04 13.73
C ALA A 253 6.23 -27.48 15.11
N MET A 254 5.41 -26.42 15.15
CA MET A 254 4.89 -25.84 16.39
C MET A 254 3.60 -26.50 16.88
N GLY A 255 3.06 -27.52 16.18
CA GLY A 255 1.80 -28.19 16.52
C GLY A 255 0.59 -27.28 16.42
N LEU A 256 0.58 -26.35 15.46
CA LEU A 256 -0.49 -25.37 15.27
C LEU A 256 -1.40 -25.70 14.07
N GLY A 257 -1.20 -26.81 13.37
CA GLY A 257 -1.90 -27.14 12.14
C GLY A 257 -3.44 -27.14 12.23
N ASP A 258 -3.99 -27.51 13.38
CA ASP A 258 -5.45 -27.52 13.59
C ASP A 258 -6.06 -26.14 13.81
N ASP A 259 -5.24 -25.12 14.15
CA ASP A 259 -5.71 -23.78 14.54
C ASP A 259 -5.15 -22.65 13.66
N VAL A 260 -4.23 -22.95 12.74
CA VAL A 260 -3.62 -21.97 11.82
C VAL A 260 -3.79 -22.43 10.39
N ILE A 261 -4.33 -21.56 9.53
CA ILE A 261 -4.41 -21.81 8.09
C ILE A 261 -3.83 -20.65 7.28
N LEU A 262 -3.22 -21.02 6.15
CA LEU A 262 -2.72 -20.11 5.12
C LEU A 262 -3.48 -20.40 3.80
N PRO A 263 -4.73 -19.89 3.63
CA PRO A 263 -5.56 -20.26 2.47
C PRO A 263 -5.04 -19.73 1.13
N GLY A 264 -4.01 -18.89 1.15
CA GLY A 264 -3.46 -18.29 -0.05
C GLY A 264 -3.97 -16.89 -0.33
N PHE A 265 -3.84 -16.46 -1.58
CA PHE A 265 -4.34 -15.17 -2.04
C PHE A 265 -5.87 -15.17 -2.04
N ALA A 266 -6.46 -14.24 -1.31
CA ALA A 266 -7.89 -14.00 -1.31
C ALA A 266 -8.23 -12.81 -2.23
N SER A 267 -9.09 -13.02 -3.21
CA SER A 267 -9.59 -11.95 -4.09
C SER A 267 -10.41 -10.91 -3.34
N ASN A 268 -11.07 -11.32 -2.25
CA ASN A 268 -11.80 -10.46 -1.32
C ASN A 268 -11.32 -10.70 0.12
N PRO A 269 -10.20 -10.11 0.54
CA PRO A 269 -9.73 -10.25 1.92
C PRO A 269 -10.63 -9.48 2.91
N PHE A 270 -11.36 -8.47 2.45
CA PHE A 270 -12.17 -7.59 3.30
C PHE A 270 -13.30 -8.33 4.02
N SER A 271 -13.91 -9.32 3.37
CA SER A 271 -14.95 -10.15 3.99
C SER A 271 -14.38 -10.98 5.14
N TYR A 272 -13.20 -11.58 4.97
CA TYR A 272 -12.50 -12.30 6.03
C TYR A 272 -12.15 -11.40 7.21
N VAL A 273 -11.61 -10.23 6.92
CA VAL A 273 -11.26 -9.24 7.95
C VAL A 273 -12.51 -8.78 8.70
N ALA A 274 -13.60 -8.46 8.00
CA ALA A 274 -14.86 -8.03 8.61
C ALA A 274 -15.49 -9.10 9.50
N ALA A 275 -15.40 -10.37 9.10
CA ALA A 275 -15.91 -11.51 9.84
C ALA A 275 -15.02 -11.94 11.03
N SER A 276 -13.77 -11.46 11.09
CA SER A 276 -12.81 -11.81 12.13
C SER A 276 -13.02 -11.02 13.42
N ASN A 277 -12.57 -11.60 14.54
CA ASN A 277 -12.64 -10.97 15.86
C ASN A 277 -11.51 -9.97 16.10
N LEU A 278 -10.36 -10.19 15.44
CA LEU A 278 -9.16 -9.37 15.60
C LEU A 278 -8.30 -9.42 14.34
N PHE A 279 -7.79 -8.28 13.92
CA PHE A 279 -6.73 -8.17 12.91
C PHE A 279 -5.38 -7.92 13.60
N VAL A 280 -4.33 -8.62 13.16
CA VAL A 280 -2.97 -8.45 13.70
C VAL A 280 -1.99 -8.11 12.59
N LEU A 281 -1.19 -7.07 12.82
CA LEU A 281 -0.03 -6.71 12.01
C LEU A 281 1.25 -6.95 12.80
N SER A 282 2.09 -7.89 12.36
CA SER A 282 3.36 -8.26 13.02
C SER A 282 4.61 -7.68 12.34
N SER A 283 4.45 -6.81 11.37
CA SER A 283 5.51 -6.31 10.47
C SER A 283 6.70 -5.68 11.20
N ILE A 284 7.88 -5.78 10.59
CA ILE A 284 9.13 -5.17 11.09
C ILE A 284 9.41 -3.79 10.48
N PHE A 285 8.78 -3.45 9.38
CA PHE A 285 8.72 -2.11 8.80
C PHE A 285 7.56 -2.01 7.82
N GLU A 286 7.05 -0.79 7.61
CA GLU A 286 5.99 -0.48 6.66
C GLU A 286 6.24 0.91 6.03
N GLY A 287 5.47 1.24 4.99
CA GLY A 287 5.30 2.63 4.55
C GLY A 287 4.00 3.19 5.11
N LEU A 288 2.90 2.65 4.64
CA LEU A 288 1.55 2.83 5.16
C LEU A 288 0.85 1.48 5.05
N PRO A 289 0.70 0.70 6.13
CA PRO A 289 0.05 -0.62 6.09
C PRO A 289 -1.45 -0.49 5.80
N THR A 290 -1.81 -0.53 4.51
CA THR A 290 -3.20 -0.36 4.07
C THR A 290 -4.13 -1.37 4.70
N VAL A 291 -3.66 -2.60 4.92
CA VAL A 291 -4.42 -3.68 5.56
C VAL A 291 -4.85 -3.36 6.99
N LEU A 292 -4.06 -2.56 7.73
CA LEU A 292 -4.44 -2.08 9.06
C LEU A 292 -5.59 -1.07 8.97
N ILE A 293 -5.52 -0.17 8.00
CA ILE A 293 -6.59 0.80 7.71
C ILE A 293 -7.85 0.09 7.21
N GLU A 294 -7.68 -0.92 6.34
CA GLU A 294 -8.77 -1.75 5.82
C GLU A 294 -9.52 -2.45 6.97
N ALA A 295 -8.79 -3.01 7.94
CA ALA A 295 -9.37 -3.64 9.12
C ALA A 295 -10.19 -2.64 9.96
N MET A 296 -9.64 -1.45 10.19
CA MET A 296 -10.35 -0.39 10.90
C MET A 296 -11.58 0.10 10.14
N ALA A 297 -11.50 0.21 8.81
CA ALA A 297 -12.60 0.66 7.95
C ALA A 297 -13.81 -0.28 7.98
N VAL A 298 -13.60 -1.58 8.17
CA VAL A 298 -14.68 -2.56 8.35
C VAL A 298 -15.06 -2.75 9.83
N GLY A 299 -14.44 -1.97 10.72
CA GLY A 299 -14.72 -1.97 12.16
C GLY A 299 -14.12 -3.16 12.91
N THR A 300 -13.14 -3.85 12.36
CA THR A 300 -12.47 -4.97 13.04
C THR A 300 -11.41 -4.43 14.00
N PRO A 301 -11.41 -4.88 15.27
CA PRO A 301 -10.37 -4.54 16.23
C PRO A 301 -8.97 -4.88 15.71
N VAL A 302 -7.99 -4.09 16.11
CA VAL A 302 -6.62 -4.24 15.59
C VAL A 302 -5.58 -4.29 16.72
N VAL A 303 -4.50 -5.01 16.47
CA VAL A 303 -3.23 -5.01 17.21
C VAL A 303 -2.10 -4.87 16.19
N SER A 304 -1.10 -4.07 16.46
CA SER A 304 0.04 -3.90 15.56
C SER A 304 1.35 -3.86 16.30
N THR A 305 2.42 -4.29 15.66
CA THR A 305 3.77 -3.90 16.05
C THR A 305 3.95 -2.40 15.80
N ASP A 306 4.71 -1.73 16.69
CA ASP A 306 5.14 -0.34 16.52
C ASP A 306 6.40 -0.28 15.63
N CYS A 307 6.24 -0.74 14.40
CA CYS A 307 7.31 -0.73 13.41
C CYS A 307 7.46 0.64 12.74
N PRO A 308 8.66 0.95 12.20
CA PRO A 308 8.89 2.20 11.48
C PRO A 308 7.89 2.44 10.37
N SER A 309 7.32 3.65 10.38
CA SER A 309 6.33 4.24 9.47
C SER A 309 4.97 3.52 9.44
N GLY A 310 3.92 4.30 9.54
CA GLY A 310 2.54 3.88 9.36
C GLY A 310 1.80 3.46 10.64
N PRO A 311 2.09 2.35 11.33
CA PRO A 311 1.27 1.87 12.45
C PRO A 311 1.07 2.90 13.56
N HIS A 312 2.14 3.56 13.99
CA HIS A 312 2.08 4.62 15.02
C HIS A 312 1.15 5.76 14.61
N GLU A 313 1.27 6.21 13.36
CA GLU A 313 0.44 7.26 12.78
C GLU A 313 -1.02 6.81 12.65
N ILE A 314 -1.27 5.62 12.09
CA ILE A 314 -2.62 5.09 11.87
C ILE A 314 -3.35 4.91 13.20
N LEU A 315 -2.69 4.32 14.19
CA LEU A 315 -3.27 4.04 15.50
C LEU A 315 -3.16 5.22 16.48
N SER A 316 -2.62 6.37 16.03
CA SER A 316 -2.47 7.57 16.87
C SER A 316 -1.79 7.28 18.20
N GLY A 317 -0.59 6.68 18.15
CA GLY A 317 0.18 6.32 19.33
C GLY A 317 -0.47 5.24 20.22
N GLY A 318 -1.31 4.36 19.65
CA GLY A 318 -1.99 3.29 20.38
C GLY A 318 -3.42 3.62 20.82
N HIS A 319 -3.94 4.81 20.52
CA HIS A 319 -5.31 5.21 20.89
C HIS A 319 -6.39 4.36 20.21
N TYR A 320 -6.16 3.93 18.97
CA TYR A 320 -7.11 3.14 18.16
C TYR A 320 -6.82 1.63 18.18
N GLY A 321 -5.76 1.20 18.84
CA GLY A 321 -5.38 -0.22 18.98
C GLY A 321 -3.98 -0.34 19.54
N PRO A 322 -3.69 -1.42 20.31
CA PRO A 322 -2.38 -1.61 20.93
C PRO A 322 -1.23 -1.60 19.91
N LEU A 323 -0.15 -0.90 20.28
CA LEU A 323 1.15 -0.94 19.62
C LEU A 323 2.13 -1.70 20.51
N VAL A 324 2.76 -2.74 19.96
CA VAL A 324 3.71 -3.57 20.69
C VAL A 324 5.10 -3.54 20.05
N LYS A 325 6.13 -3.79 20.83
CA LYS A 325 7.48 -3.89 20.31
C LYS A 325 7.59 -4.99 19.26
N MET A 326 8.29 -4.69 18.15
CA MET A 326 8.61 -5.68 17.12
C MET A 326 9.37 -6.88 17.70
N ARG A 327 9.21 -8.07 17.12
CA ARG A 327 9.90 -9.30 17.52
C ARG A 327 9.77 -9.62 19.01
N SER A 328 8.58 -9.35 19.57
CA SER A 328 8.23 -9.63 20.98
C SER A 328 6.96 -10.49 21.00
N PRO A 329 7.08 -11.82 20.87
CA PRO A 329 5.93 -12.73 20.88
C PRO A 329 5.08 -12.61 22.14
N GLU A 330 5.71 -12.43 23.30
CA GLU A 330 5.01 -12.32 24.60
C GLU A 330 4.15 -11.04 24.65
N ALA A 331 4.71 -9.89 24.22
CA ALA A 331 3.97 -8.64 24.20
C ALA A 331 2.82 -8.69 23.17
N LEU A 332 3.05 -9.32 22.02
CA LEU A 332 2.02 -9.49 20.99
C LEU A 332 0.91 -10.43 21.47
N ALA A 333 1.25 -11.54 22.16
CA ALA A 333 0.29 -12.47 22.74
C ALA A 333 -0.58 -11.79 23.80
N ALA A 334 0.04 -11.04 24.70
CA ALA A 334 -0.68 -10.30 25.74
C ALA A 334 -1.64 -9.25 25.14
N ALA A 335 -1.21 -8.54 24.10
CA ALA A 335 -2.05 -7.56 23.40
C ALA A 335 -3.22 -8.22 22.65
N ILE A 336 -3.00 -9.39 22.01
CA ILE A 336 -4.05 -10.19 21.36
C ILE A 336 -5.13 -10.58 22.39
N LEU A 337 -4.72 -11.18 23.51
CA LEU A 337 -5.65 -11.63 24.56
C LEU A 337 -6.43 -10.45 25.12
N ALA A 338 -5.75 -9.39 25.55
CA ALA A 338 -6.38 -8.21 26.11
C ALA A 338 -7.38 -7.58 25.13
N ARG A 339 -7.04 -7.52 23.82
CA ARG A 339 -7.93 -6.89 22.82
C ARG A 339 -9.15 -7.76 22.52
N LEU A 340 -9.02 -9.09 22.56
CA LEU A 340 -10.16 -10.02 22.41
C LEU A 340 -11.14 -9.97 23.58
N ASP A 341 -10.71 -9.54 24.77
CA ASP A 341 -11.56 -9.38 25.95
C ASP A 341 -12.28 -8.03 26.01
N MET A 342 -11.85 -7.06 25.17
CA MET A 342 -12.47 -5.74 25.11
C MET A 342 -13.67 -5.70 24.14
N PRO A 343 -14.68 -4.88 24.40
CA PRO A 343 -15.78 -4.64 23.47
C PRO A 343 -15.28 -4.17 22.11
N ARG A 344 -16.00 -4.57 21.06
CA ARG A 344 -15.75 -4.08 19.70
C ARG A 344 -16.44 -2.72 19.53
N ASP A 345 -15.65 -1.65 19.39
CA ASP A 345 -16.14 -0.33 19.01
C ASP A 345 -15.84 -0.08 17.54
N SER A 346 -16.74 -0.55 16.69
CA SER A 346 -16.56 -0.47 15.23
C SER A 346 -16.64 0.96 14.71
N GLU A 347 -17.52 1.79 15.26
CA GLU A 347 -17.69 3.17 14.76
C GLU A 347 -16.47 4.04 15.07
N PHE A 348 -15.88 3.87 16.25
CA PHE A 348 -14.64 4.54 16.61
C PHE A 348 -13.49 4.25 15.63
N LEU A 349 -13.35 2.98 15.22
CA LEU A 349 -12.34 2.55 14.26
C LEU A 349 -12.64 3.09 12.86
N LYS A 350 -13.89 3.00 12.39
CA LYS A 350 -14.31 3.50 11.07
C LYS A 350 -14.11 5.01 10.94
N GLN A 351 -14.42 5.77 12.00
CA GLN A 351 -14.19 7.21 12.04
C GLN A 351 -12.72 7.54 11.84
N ARG A 352 -11.81 6.78 12.47
CA ARG A 352 -10.36 6.96 12.24
C ARG A 352 -9.96 6.61 10.82
N ALA A 353 -10.44 5.48 10.31
CA ALA A 353 -10.13 5.01 8.97
C ALA A 353 -10.58 5.97 7.86
N SER A 354 -11.67 6.75 8.07
CA SER A 354 -12.19 7.70 7.09
C SER A 354 -11.18 8.77 6.67
N LYS A 355 -10.16 9.07 7.50
CA LYS A 355 -9.04 9.96 7.14
C LYS A 355 -8.22 9.45 5.94
N TYR A 356 -8.28 8.17 5.66
CA TYR A 356 -7.60 7.49 4.56
C TYR A 356 -8.55 7.17 3.41
N SER A 357 -9.59 7.98 3.24
CA SER A 357 -10.60 7.82 2.19
C SER A 357 -10.03 8.12 0.81
N LEU A 358 -10.65 7.51 -0.21
CA LEU A 358 -10.34 7.79 -1.61
C LEU A 358 -10.44 9.29 -1.91
N GLU A 359 -11.47 9.93 -1.40
CA GLU A 359 -11.73 11.35 -1.65
C GLU A 359 -10.65 12.26 -1.07
N ALA A 360 -10.22 12.00 0.16
CA ALA A 360 -9.13 12.76 0.81
C ALA A 360 -7.84 12.70 -0.02
N SER A 361 -7.45 11.50 -0.48
CA SER A 361 -6.25 11.30 -1.30
C SER A 361 -6.38 11.98 -2.66
N VAL A 362 -7.51 11.78 -3.36
CA VAL A 362 -7.76 12.38 -4.68
C VAL A 362 -7.71 13.90 -4.60
N ASN A 363 -8.35 14.51 -3.59
CA ASN A 363 -8.36 15.96 -3.43
C ASN A 363 -6.95 16.51 -3.15
N ALA A 364 -6.17 15.81 -2.31
CA ALA A 364 -4.77 16.19 -2.02
C ALA A 364 -3.89 16.13 -3.28
N TYR A 365 -3.98 15.06 -4.06
CA TYR A 365 -3.26 14.96 -5.33
C TYR A 365 -3.76 15.97 -6.36
N SER A 366 -5.08 16.19 -6.46
CA SER A 366 -5.64 17.19 -7.39
C SER A 366 -5.12 18.59 -7.09
N LYS A 367 -5.01 18.95 -5.80
CA LYS A 367 -4.41 20.20 -5.38
C LYS A 367 -2.92 20.27 -5.72
N LEU A 368 -2.14 19.22 -5.41
CA LEU A 368 -0.71 19.13 -5.73
C LEU A 368 -0.45 19.28 -7.23
N CYS A 369 -1.26 18.62 -8.05
CA CYS A 369 -1.11 18.57 -9.50
C CYS A 369 -1.84 19.71 -10.23
N ASN A 370 -2.44 20.65 -9.51
CA ASN A 370 -3.29 21.73 -10.06
C ASN A 370 -4.35 21.20 -11.02
N LEU A 371 -4.95 20.03 -10.72
CA LEU A 371 -6.03 19.47 -11.50
C LEU A 371 -7.32 20.17 -11.10
N GLU A 372 -7.91 20.95 -12.02
CA GLU A 372 -9.26 21.47 -11.82
C GLU A 372 -10.24 20.29 -11.85
N THR A 373 -10.82 19.97 -10.71
CA THR A 373 -11.89 18.98 -10.63
C THR A 373 -13.20 19.66 -10.99
N ILE A 374 -13.90 19.13 -11.98
CA ILE A 374 -15.31 19.47 -12.19
C ILE A 374 -16.03 19.02 -10.91
N ASP A 375 -16.66 19.97 -10.20
CA ASP A 375 -17.35 19.72 -8.94
C ASP A 375 -18.26 18.49 -9.02
N SER A 376 -18.06 17.55 -8.09
CA SER A 376 -18.83 16.31 -8.00
C SER A 376 -20.35 16.53 -7.78
N GLU A 377 -20.78 17.72 -7.42
CA GLU A 377 -22.21 18.07 -7.26
C GLU A 377 -22.97 18.12 -8.58
N ARG A 378 -22.31 18.33 -9.72
CA ARG A 378 -22.96 18.30 -11.04
C ARG A 378 -23.20 16.91 -11.62
N LEU A 379 -22.48 15.88 -11.12
CA LEU A 379 -22.63 14.51 -11.62
C LEU A 379 -23.76 13.73 -10.93
N VAL A 380 -24.23 14.17 -9.77
CA VAL A 380 -25.37 13.54 -9.06
C VAL A 380 -26.73 13.98 -9.62
N GLN A 381 -26.79 15.06 -10.41
CA GLN A 381 -28.02 15.56 -11.02
C GLN A 381 -28.31 15.03 -12.44
N SER A 382 -27.45 14.14 -12.96
CA SER A 382 -27.57 13.61 -14.34
C SER A 382 -27.68 12.07 -14.41
N VAL A 383 -28.16 11.41 -13.33
CA VAL A 383 -28.55 10.00 -13.34
C VAL A 383 -29.98 9.83 -12.90
#